data_97272cf154eea2f09332d0cdb412e81a
#
_entry.id   97272cf154eea2f09332d0cdb412e81a
#
_cell.length_a   1.000
_cell.length_b   1.000
_cell.length_c   1.000
_cell.angle_alpha   90.00
_cell.angle_beta   90.00
_cell.angle_gamma   90.00
#
_symmetry.space_group_name_H-M   'P 1'
#
loop_
_entity.id
_entity.type
_entity.pdbx_description
1 polymer ?
#
loop_
_entity_poly.entity_id
_entity_poly.type
_entity_poly.pdbx_seq_one_letter_code
_entity_poly.pdbx_strand_id
1 'polypeptide(L)'
;MSGIDECLMEAMVLPGARGAAVIEWTSGLALGTAGDAPNGDHEVTAAEMAEIARLAAEHTAFGSAEENGAGGARAGDGPEHRGDGEQVLLAEPSARVPGGRDADVPVEDVLLTTRTGYHLLRFVENTLDSSVFVYLWLGRDDGNLALARLRLRDLVERLALI
;
A
#
# COMPACT_ATOMS: atom_id res chain seq x y z
N MET A 1 -13.13 -3.84 -23.45
CA MET A 1 -12.86 -4.30 -22.08
C MET A 1 -11.89 -3.31 -21.45
N SER A 2 -12.12 -2.90 -20.23
CA SER A 2 -11.16 -2.01 -19.57
C SER A 2 -9.95 -2.83 -19.12
N GLY A 3 -8.78 -2.20 -19.04
CA GLY A 3 -7.56 -2.89 -18.55
C GLY A 3 -7.71 -3.43 -17.12
N ILE A 4 -8.67 -2.90 -16.34
CA ILE A 4 -9.05 -3.42 -15.03
C ILE A 4 -9.65 -4.81 -15.13
N ASP A 5 -10.60 -5.02 -16.05
CA ASP A 5 -11.25 -6.33 -16.23
C ASP A 5 -10.26 -7.39 -16.68
N GLU A 6 -9.36 -7.06 -17.59
CA GLU A 6 -8.29 -7.97 -18.03
C GLU A 6 -7.35 -8.33 -16.88
N CYS A 7 -6.93 -7.35 -16.11
CA CYS A 7 -6.10 -7.56 -14.91
C CYS A 7 -6.76 -8.53 -13.92
N LEU A 8 -8.04 -8.31 -13.62
CA LEU A 8 -8.79 -9.15 -12.69
C LEU A 8 -8.98 -10.58 -13.23
N MET A 9 -9.26 -10.73 -14.51
CA MET A 9 -9.38 -12.06 -15.11
C MET A 9 -8.07 -12.83 -15.08
N GLU A 10 -6.94 -12.18 -15.33
CA GLU A 10 -5.63 -12.82 -15.22
C GLU A 10 -5.27 -13.17 -13.78
N ALA A 11 -5.62 -12.32 -12.81
CA ALA A 11 -5.42 -12.61 -11.40
C ALA A 11 -6.23 -13.85 -10.97
N MET A 12 -7.43 -14.03 -11.49
CA MET A 12 -8.30 -15.17 -11.16
C MET A 12 -7.84 -16.51 -11.75
N VAL A 13 -6.92 -16.50 -12.71
CA VAL A 13 -6.33 -17.75 -13.27
C VAL A 13 -5.24 -18.30 -12.36
N LEU A 14 -4.73 -17.53 -11.41
CA LEU A 14 -3.70 -17.97 -10.48
C LEU A 14 -4.18 -19.13 -9.59
N PRO A 15 -3.30 -20.11 -9.29
CA PRO A 15 -3.66 -21.22 -8.42
C PRO A 15 -4.18 -20.73 -7.07
N GLY A 16 -5.34 -21.23 -6.67
CA GLY A 16 -5.98 -20.91 -5.40
C GLY A 16 -6.66 -19.53 -5.35
N ALA A 17 -6.72 -18.80 -6.45
CA ALA A 17 -7.42 -17.52 -6.50
C ALA A 17 -8.92 -17.70 -6.22
N ARG A 18 -9.43 -16.97 -5.23
CA ARG A 18 -10.84 -16.99 -4.83
C ARG A 18 -11.55 -15.71 -5.19
N GLY A 19 -10.87 -14.59 -5.08
CA GLY A 19 -11.40 -13.29 -5.43
C GLY A 19 -10.31 -12.27 -5.66
N ALA A 20 -10.62 -11.26 -6.47
CA ALA A 20 -9.74 -10.14 -6.77
C ALA A 20 -10.55 -8.85 -6.92
N ALA A 21 -9.91 -7.74 -6.63
CA ALA A 21 -10.50 -6.41 -6.81
C ALA A 21 -9.43 -5.37 -7.14
N VAL A 22 -9.81 -4.35 -7.86
CA VAL A 22 -9.04 -3.11 -7.99
C VAL A 22 -9.75 -2.05 -7.15
N ILE A 23 -9.05 -1.46 -6.22
CA ILE A 23 -9.63 -0.61 -5.17
C ILE A 23 -8.91 0.72 -5.15
N GLU A 24 -9.68 1.81 -5.05
CA GLU A 24 -9.17 3.14 -4.78
C GLU A 24 -9.19 3.36 -3.25
N TRP A 25 -8.01 3.51 -2.62
CA TRP A 25 -7.91 3.45 -1.16
C TRP A 25 -8.27 4.76 -0.44
N THR A 26 -8.36 5.89 -1.12
CA THR A 26 -8.79 7.14 -0.49
C THR A 26 -10.29 7.18 -0.24
N SER A 27 -11.08 6.62 -1.15
CA SER A 27 -12.54 6.50 -1.05
C SER A 27 -13.03 5.16 -0.51
N GLY A 28 -12.21 4.11 -0.65
CA GLY A 28 -12.59 2.73 -0.33
C GLY A 28 -13.47 2.08 -1.40
N LEU A 29 -13.55 2.67 -2.60
CA LEU A 29 -14.39 2.16 -3.69
C LEU A 29 -13.67 1.07 -4.50
N ALA A 30 -14.40 0.00 -4.81
CA ALA A 30 -13.96 -0.98 -5.78
C ALA A 30 -14.21 -0.45 -7.20
N LEU A 31 -13.13 -0.35 -7.99
CA LEU A 31 -13.19 0.02 -9.40
C LEU A 31 -13.52 -1.17 -10.29
N GLY A 32 -13.28 -2.37 -9.81
CA GLY A 32 -13.63 -3.63 -10.44
C GLY A 32 -13.45 -4.79 -9.48
N THR A 33 -14.20 -5.85 -9.68
CA THR A 33 -14.18 -7.05 -8.82
C THR A 33 -14.30 -8.32 -9.67
N ALA A 34 -13.71 -9.42 -9.19
CA ALA A 34 -13.86 -10.73 -9.79
C ALA A 34 -13.85 -11.82 -8.73
N GLY A 35 -14.59 -12.90 -8.96
CA GLY A 35 -14.70 -14.01 -8.01
C GLY A 35 -15.50 -13.66 -6.76
N ASP A 36 -15.15 -14.26 -5.65
CA ASP A 36 -15.84 -14.11 -4.37
C ASP A 36 -15.19 -13.05 -3.48
N ALA A 37 -15.96 -12.52 -2.54
CA ALA A 37 -15.44 -11.69 -1.44
C ALA A 37 -15.34 -12.54 -0.16
N PRO A 38 -14.30 -12.33 0.69
CA PRO A 38 -14.12 -13.12 1.92
C PRO A 38 -15.32 -13.09 2.87
N ASN A 39 -16.01 -11.97 2.93
CA ASN A 39 -17.22 -11.76 3.73
C ASN A 39 -18.52 -11.80 2.92
N GLY A 40 -18.47 -12.21 1.66
CA GLY A 40 -19.63 -12.27 0.78
C GLY A 40 -20.06 -10.93 0.18
N ASP A 41 -19.35 -9.84 0.48
CA ASP A 41 -19.67 -8.49 0.02
C ASP A 41 -18.38 -7.78 -0.45
N HIS A 42 -18.31 -7.47 -1.73
CA HIS A 42 -17.15 -6.82 -2.34
C HIS A 42 -16.96 -5.37 -1.89
N GLU A 43 -18.04 -4.64 -1.64
CA GLU A 43 -17.96 -3.24 -1.20
C GLU A 43 -17.41 -3.15 0.23
N VAL A 44 -17.89 -4.01 1.12
CA VAL A 44 -17.38 -4.10 2.50
C VAL A 44 -15.92 -4.53 2.50
N THR A 45 -15.57 -5.53 1.72
CA THR A 45 -14.17 -5.99 1.58
C THR A 45 -13.28 -4.86 1.05
N ALA A 46 -13.73 -4.12 0.04
CA ALA A 46 -12.97 -3.01 -0.52
C ALA A 46 -12.71 -1.92 0.53
N ALA A 47 -13.72 -1.55 1.31
CA ALA A 47 -13.57 -0.57 2.38
C ALA A 47 -12.57 -1.02 3.46
N GLU A 48 -12.65 -2.27 3.90
CA GLU A 48 -11.74 -2.84 4.89
C GLU A 48 -10.29 -2.93 4.37
N MET A 49 -10.10 -3.37 3.13
CA MET A 49 -8.77 -3.43 2.50
C MET A 49 -8.19 -2.05 2.26
N ALA A 50 -9.02 -1.06 1.93
CA ALA A 50 -8.61 0.33 1.80
C ALA A 50 -8.07 0.92 3.10
N GLU A 51 -8.63 0.57 4.25
CA GLU A 51 -8.10 0.98 5.55
C GLU A 51 -6.69 0.43 5.79
N ILE A 52 -6.46 -0.83 5.47
CA ILE A 52 -5.14 -1.46 5.59
C ILE A 52 -4.14 -0.80 4.63
N ALA A 53 -4.54 -0.55 3.39
CA ALA A 53 -3.70 0.13 2.40
C ALA A 53 -3.33 1.54 2.87
N ARG A 54 -4.28 2.29 3.41
CA ARG A 54 -4.05 3.64 3.95
C ARG A 54 -3.06 3.63 5.11
N LEU A 55 -3.20 2.70 6.05
CA LEU A 55 -2.25 2.54 7.14
C LEU A 55 -0.83 2.27 6.63
N ALA A 56 -0.68 1.38 5.65
CA ALA A 56 0.61 1.07 5.07
C ALA A 56 1.22 2.27 4.30
N ALA A 57 0.39 3.02 3.58
CA ALA A 57 0.84 4.15 2.78
C ALA A 57 1.20 5.39 3.60
N GLU A 58 0.52 5.64 4.72
CA GLU A 58 0.62 6.88 5.48
C GLU A 58 1.55 6.79 6.70
N HIS A 59 1.91 5.59 7.17
CA HIS A 59 2.79 5.46 8.33
C HIS A 59 4.25 5.77 8.00
N THR A 60 4.85 6.64 8.80
CA THR A 60 6.26 7.06 8.64
C THR A 60 7.27 5.94 8.86
N ALA A 61 6.89 4.88 9.57
CA ALA A 61 7.72 3.70 9.75
C ALA A 61 8.09 3.00 8.43
N PHE A 62 7.27 3.19 7.40
CA PHE A 62 7.46 2.61 6.07
C PHE A 62 7.98 3.63 5.05
N GLY A 63 8.38 4.84 5.51
CA GLY A 63 8.90 5.89 4.64
C GLY A 63 10.20 5.49 3.94
N SER A 64 10.47 6.11 2.80
CA SER A 64 11.63 5.81 1.97
C SER A 64 12.95 5.98 2.74
N ALA A 65 13.87 5.06 2.50
CA ALA A 65 15.21 5.08 3.11
C ALA A 65 16.04 6.33 2.70
N GLU A 66 15.62 7.06 1.69
CA GLU A 66 16.32 8.26 1.22
C GLU A 66 16.17 9.46 2.16
N GLU A 67 15.09 9.53 2.93
CA GLU A 67 14.95 10.58 3.96
C GLU A 67 15.83 10.34 5.21
N ASN A 68 16.32 9.12 5.42
CA ASN A 68 17.15 8.78 6.56
C ASN A 68 18.67 8.86 6.29
N GLY A 69 19.08 9.18 5.07
CA GLY A 69 20.49 9.23 4.65
C GLY A 69 21.20 10.58 4.80
N ALA A 70 20.52 11.65 5.15
CA ALA A 70 21.09 12.99 5.23
C ALA A 70 21.43 13.43 6.66
N GLY A 71 21.88 12.51 7.51
CA GLY A 71 22.36 12.78 8.87
C GLY A 71 23.75 12.20 9.11
N GLY A 72 24.65 12.37 8.15
CA GLY A 72 26.07 12.02 8.29
C GLY A 72 26.76 12.93 9.29
N ALA A 73 27.23 12.34 10.37
CA ALA A 73 28.01 12.90 11.44
C ALA A 73 29.08 13.91 10.97
N ARG A 74 29.08 15.09 11.56
CA ARG A 74 30.31 15.83 11.83
C ARG A 74 30.42 16.07 13.31
N ALA A 75 31.36 15.37 13.90
CA ALA A 75 31.95 15.72 15.15
C ALA A 75 32.62 17.09 15.00
N GLY A 76 32.31 17.99 15.89
CA GLY A 76 32.93 19.31 16.04
C GLY A 76 32.75 19.77 17.47
N ASP A 77 33.84 19.67 18.17
CA ASP A 77 34.19 19.99 19.52
C ASP A 77 33.73 21.38 19.99
N GLY A 78 33.21 21.44 21.26
CA GLY A 78 33.32 22.39 22.32
C GLY A 78 32.54 23.70 22.30
N PRO A 79 32.52 24.50 23.42
CA PRO A 79 32.22 24.13 24.78
C PRO A 79 31.00 24.87 25.39
N GLU A 80 30.57 24.37 26.52
CA GLU A 80 29.68 24.86 27.56
C GLU A 80 29.15 26.30 27.51
N HIS A 81 27.82 26.44 27.57
CA HIS A 81 27.20 27.55 28.32
C HIS A 81 25.91 27.09 29.00
N ARG A 82 25.90 27.26 30.31
CA ARG A 82 24.77 27.14 31.22
C ARG A 82 23.72 28.20 30.85
N GLY A 83 22.48 27.80 30.90
CA GLY A 83 21.35 28.73 30.88
C GLY A 83 20.06 28.00 31.21
N ASP A 84 19.61 28.13 32.44
CA ASP A 84 18.31 27.70 32.94
C ASP A 84 17.19 28.33 32.10
N GLY A 85 16.25 27.50 31.67
CA GLY A 85 15.05 27.97 30.98
C GLY A 85 14.16 26.83 30.54
N GLU A 86 13.43 26.30 31.51
CA GLU A 86 12.32 25.39 31.29
C GLU A 86 11.29 26.06 30.36
N GLN A 87 11.24 25.62 29.11
CA GLN A 87 10.06 25.77 28.25
C GLN A 87 9.74 24.45 27.58
N VAL A 88 8.76 23.78 28.18
CA VAL A 88 8.06 22.68 27.55
C VAL A 88 7.30 23.26 26.34
N LEU A 89 7.94 23.24 25.19
CA LEU A 89 7.26 23.46 23.92
C LEU A 89 6.50 22.19 23.59
N LEU A 90 5.19 22.25 23.82
CA LEU A 90 4.23 21.33 23.20
C LEU A 90 4.44 21.45 21.70
N ALA A 91 5.05 20.42 21.12
CA ALA A 91 5.14 20.29 19.67
C ALA A 91 3.73 20.15 19.11
N GLU A 92 3.23 21.23 18.55
CA GLU A 92 2.06 21.20 17.68
C GLU A 92 2.32 20.15 16.59
N PRO A 93 1.33 19.29 16.28
CA PRO A 93 1.45 18.40 15.14
C PRO A 93 1.50 19.30 13.91
N SER A 94 2.66 19.44 13.32
CA SER A 94 2.83 20.11 12.04
C SER A 94 1.86 19.52 11.05
N ALA A 95 0.82 20.28 10.72
CA ALA A 95 -0.04 20.01 9.61
C ALA A 95 0.86 19.99 8.36
N ARG A 96 1.16 18.79 7.85
CA ARG A 96 1.82 18.64 6.57
C ARG A 96 0.93 19.28 5.52
N VAL A 97 1.42 20.34 4.93
CA VAL A 97 0.83 20.98 3.76
C VAL A 97 0.90 19.96 2.61
N PRO A 98 -0.23 19.57 2.03
CA PRO A 98 -0.22 18.76 0.83
C PRO A 98 0.16 19.64 -0.35
N GLY A 99 1.40 19.62 -0.71
CA GLY A 99 1.89 20.42 -1.82
C GLY A 99 3.28 20.01 -2.25
N GLY A 100 3.34 19.03 -3.14
CA GLY A 100 4.56 18.79 -3.85
C GLY A 100 4.82 17.33 -4.19
N ARG A 101 4.60 17.01 -5.47
CA ARG A 101 5.15 15.87 -6.23
C ARG A 101 4.84 14.51 -5.67
N ASP A 102 4.18 13.75 -6.51
CA ASP A 102 3.97 12.31 -6.51
C ASP A 102 4.85 11.59 -5.48
N ALA A 103 4.35 11.54 -4.25
CA ALA A 103 4.99 10.72 -3.24
C ALA A 103 4.63 9.28 -3.60
N ASP A 104 5.55 8.60 -4.28
CA ASP A 104 5.48 7.17 -4.45
C ASP A 104 5.16 6.54 -3.11
N VAL A 105 4.14 5.71 -3.07
CA VAL A 105 3.82 4.97 -1.85
C VAL A 105 5.04 4.11 -1.52
N PRO A 106 5.68 4.28 -0.35
CA PRO A 106 6.93 3.59 -0.04
C PRO A 106 6.77 2.08 0.10
N VAL A 107 5.53 1.60 0.21
CA VAL A 107 5.18 0.19 0.34
C VAL A 107 4.78 -0.36 -1.02
N GLU A 108 5.43 -1.41 -1.47
CA GLU A 108 5.11 -2.07 -2.73
C GLU A 108 3.90 -2.99 -2.61
N ASP A 109 3.88 -3.81 -1.57
CA ASP A 109 2.78 -4.72 -1.28
C ASP A 109 2.57 -4.93 0.22
N VAL A 110 1.39 -5.41 0.58
CA VAL A 110 1.04 -5.88 1.92
C VAL A 110 0.54 -7.30 1.81
N LEU A 111 1.09 -8.18 2.63
CA LEU A 111 0.67 -9.57 2.73
C LEU A 111 0.07 -9.84 4.11
N LEU A 112 -1.15 -10.34 4.13
CA LEU A 112 -1.80 -10.85 5.33
C LEU A 112 -2.04 -12.35 5.17
N THR A 113 -1.45 -13.13 6.07
CA THR A 113 -1.67 -14.56 6.15
C THR A 113 -2.68 -14.86 7.24
N THR A 114 -3.77 -15.49 6.86
CA THR A 114 -4.78 -16.00 7.79
C THR A 114 -4.72 -17.53 7.87
N ARG A 115 -5.48 -18.11 8.76
CA ARG A 115 -5.55 -19.59 8.86
C ARG A 115 -6.15 -20.25 7.61
N THR A 116 -6.95 -19.49 6.86
CA THR A 116 -7.73 -19.99 5.71
C THR A 116 -7.25 -19.46 4.37
N GLY A 117 -6.39 -18.46 4.35
CA GLY A 117 -5.97 -17.87 3.09
C GLY A 117 -4.87 -16.84 3.20
N TYR A 118 -4.55 -16.29 2.04
CA TYR A 118 -3.63 -15.15 1.88
C TYR A 118 -4.38 -13.97 1.27
N HIS A 119 -4.08 -12.80 1.78
CA HIS A 119 -4.61 -11.54 1.27
C HIS A 119 -3.43 -10.66 0.84
N LEU A 120 -3.35 -10.37 -0.45
CA LEU A 120 -2.30 -9.56 -1.05
C LEU A 120 -2.89 -8.23 -1.51
N LEU A 121 -2.23 -7.15 -1.13
CA LEU A 121 -2.51 -5.80 -1.60
C LEU A 121 -1.27 -5.29 -2.33
N ARG A 122 -1.34 -5.11 -3.63
CA ARG A 122 -0.24 -4.57 -4.42
C ARG A 122 -0.59 -3.17 -4.90
N PHE A 123 0.19 -2.17 -4.50
CA PHE A 123 -0.01 -0.79 -4.93
C PHE A 123 0.31 -0.62 -6.42
N VAL A 124 -0.51 0.18 -7.09
CA VAL A 124 -0.30 0.56 -8.49
C VAL A 124 0.45 1.89 -8.50
N GLU A 125 1.67 1.87 -9.01
CA GLU A 125 2.48 3.06 -9.19
C GLU A 125 2.09 3.72 -10.52
N ASN A 126 1.30 4.77 -10.44
CA ASN A 126 0.89 5.54 -11.60
C ASN A 126 1.24 7.01 -11.37
N THR A 127 1.81 7.68 -12.37
CA THR A 127 2.17 9.09 -12.32
C THR A 127 0.98 10.04 -12.23
N LEU A 128 -0.23 9.56 -12.54
CA LEU A 128 -1.46 10.36 -12.57
C LEU A 128 -2.33 10.16 -11.33
N ASP A 129 -2.31 8.98 -10.73
CA ASP A 129 -3.10 8.65 -9.55
C ASP A 129 -2.51 7.45 -8.82
N SER A 130 -1.84 7.71 -7.71
CA SER A 130 -1.16 6.68 -6.90
C SER A 130 -2.06 6.06 -5.81
N SER A 131 -3.37 6.29 -5.89
CA SER A 131 -4.32 5.88 -4.85
C SER A 131 -5.00 4.53 -5.09
N VAL A 132 -4.49 3.76 -6.04
CA VAL A 132 -5.09 2.48 -6.47
C VAL A 132 -4.21 1.30 -6.07
N PHE A 133 -4.84 0.21 -5.64
CA PHE A 133 -4.16 -1.06 -5.43
C PHE A 133 -4.98 -2.23 -5.97
N VAL A 134 -4.30 -3.33 -6.25
CA VAL A 134 -4.93 -4.60 -6.61
C VAL A 134 -4.94 -5.49 -5.36
N TYR A 135 -6.12 -5.99 -5.04
CA TYR A 135 -6.35 -6.95 -3.98
C TYR A 135 -6.56 -8.33 -4.56
N LEU A 136 -5.90 -9.34 -3.99
CA LEU A 136 -6.05 -10.75 -4.36
C LEU A 136 -6.21 -11.60 -3.11
N TRP A 137 -7.26 -12.41 -3.09
CA TRP A 137 -7.52 -13.41 -2.08
C TRP A 137 -7.24 -14.82 -2.60
N LEU A 138 -6.32 -15.51 -1.92
CA LEU A 138 -5.93 -16.89 -2.24
C LEU A 138 -6.32 -17.84 -1.12
N GLY A 139 -6.70 -19.07 -1.47
CA GLY A 139 -6.85 -20.15 -0.52
C GLY A 139 -5.50 -20.57 0.08
N ARG A 140 -5.51 -20.99 1.35
CA ARG A 140 -4.30 -21.37 2.08
C ARG A 140 -3.65 -22.64 1.53
N ASP A 141 -4.45 -23.65 1.18
CA ASP A 141 -3.97 -24.98 0.81
C ASP A 141 -3.59 -25.07 -0.67
N ASP A 142 -4.27 -24.35 -1.53
CA ASP A 142 -4.14 -24.40 -2.98
C ASP A 142 -3.48 -23.16 -3.59
N GLY A 143 -3.28 -22.11 -2.80
CA GLY A 143 -2.64 -20.88 -3.25
C GLY A 143 -1.12 -21.00 -3.38
N ASN A 144 -0.58 -20.48 -4.49
CA ASN A 144 0.86 -20.30 -4.68
C ASN A 144 1.22 -18.82 -4.45
N LEU A 145 1.64 -18.51 -3.23
CA LEU A 145 1.93 -17.13 -2.82
C LEU A 145 3.08 -16.51 -3.61
N ALA A 146 4.16 -17.25 -3.85
CA ALA A 146 5.32 -16.75 -4.59
C ALA A 146 4.95 -16.39 -6.03
N LEU A 147 4.21 -17.27 -6.70
CA LEU A 147 3.73 -17.03 -8.05
C LEU A 147 2.73 -15.85 -8.09
N ALA A 148 1.84 -15.77 -7.11
CA ALA A 148 0.87 -14.69 -7.02
C ALA A 148 1.53 -13.33 -6.88
N ARG A 149 2.53 -13.20 -6.00
CA ARG A 149 3.30 -11.96 -5.84
C ARG A 149 4.00 -11.55 -7.13
N LEU A 150 4.64 -12.50 -7.82
CA LEU A 150 5.33 -12.24 -9.07
C LEU A 150 4.34 -11.78 -10.17
N ARG A 151 3.22 -12.45 -10.28
CA ARG A 151 2.20 -12.10 -11.29
C ARG A 151 1.49 -10.79 -10.99
N LEU A 152 1.19 -10.51 -9.73
CA LEU A 152 0.60 -9.21 -9.35
C LEU A 152 1.53 -8.05 -9.71
N ARG A 153 2.83 -8.21 -9.56
CA ARG A 153 3.79 -7.19 -9.99
C ARG A 153 3.63 -6.87 -11.48
N ASP A 154 3.63 -7.89 -12.32
CA ASP A 154 3.47 -7.72 -13.77
C ASP A 154 2.10 -7.11 -14.14
N LEU A 155 1.05 -7.49 -13.41
CA LEU A 155 -0.31 -6.98 -13.62
C LEU A 155 -0.42 -5.48 -13.28
N VAL A 156 0.13 -5.06 -12.15
CA VAL A 156 0.07 -3.65 -11.74
C VAL A 156 0.94 -2.77 -12.62
N GLU A 157 2.08 -3.25 -13.10
CA GLU A 157 2.91 -2.52 -14.06
C GLU A 157 2.13 -2.24 -15.37
N ARG A 158 1.38 -3.22 -15.86
CA ARG A 158 0.52 -3.02 -17.04
C ARG A 158 -0.67 -2.11 -16.75
N LEU A 159 -1.26 -2.22 -15.58
CA LEU A 159 -2.39 -1.37 -15.16
C LEU A 159 -1.97 0.09 -15.03
N ALA A 160 -0.74 0.35 -14.61
CA ALA A 160 -0.17 1.70 -14.49
C ALA A 160 0.03 2.40 -15.84
N LEU A 161 0.08 1.65 -16.94
CA LEU A 161 0.26 2.20 -18.30
C LEU A 161 -1.06 2.62 -18.97
N ILE A 162 -2.18 2.37 -18.35
CA ILE A 162 -3.50 2.72 -18.86
C ILE A 162 -3.90 4.10 -18.35
#